data_1c1554f1eb799131545b1f62e43c3489
#
_entry.id   1c1554f1eb799131545b1f62e43c3489
#
_cell.length_a   1.000
_cell.length_b   1.000
_cell.length_c   1.000
_cell.angle_alpha   90.00
_cell.angle_beta   90.00
_cell.angle_gamma   90.00
#
_symmetry.space_group_name_H-M   'P 1'
#
loop_
_entity.id
_entity.type
_entity.pdbx_description
1 polymer ?
#
loop_
_entity_poly.entity_id
_entity_poly.type
_entity_poly.pdbx_seq_one_letter_code
_entity_poly.pdbx_strand_id
1 'polypeptide(L)'
;MKRVVITGLGVVSPAGNDIKSFWTNIVAGRSNAAKITRFDASGFKTHFAAEIKDFTMLDHLDRNEIKRNDLYTQYALVAAKEAIEDSGFELDKMSPFDVGVIMGSAQGGFETFEQQVRDYAANGFQPHFNPFFIPKTLVNMASGLISIKYGYMGINFSAVSACASANTAIMDALNYIRWGKAKIIITGGADAPISEASIGGYNALKALSNRNDSPETASRPFDVDRDGFLMGEGAGVLVFEEYEHAVARGAKIYAEVAGAAMTSDAYHITATHPEGKGAIQGMKYALHDAGLNADQVDYVNAHATSTPVGDLSESKAISAVFGGNNNLAVSATKSMTGHLLGAAGAIESIIAIKAITDGIIPPTINTQTIDPEVPSNLHIVIKEAINKKVDVALSNTFGFGGHNGIALFKKV
;
A
#
# COMPACT_ATOMS: atom_id res chain seq x y z
N MET A 1 -13.59 -21.73 9.58
CA MET A 1 -12.30 -20.98 9.75
C MET A 1 -12.51 -19.88 10.79
N LYS A 2 -11.46 -19.45 11.50
CA LYS A 2 -11.55 -18.34 12.44
C LYS A 2 -11.83 -17.03 11.69
N ARG A 3 -12.63 -16.14 12.28
CA ARG A 3 -12.83 -14.78 11.77
C ARG A 3 -11.64 -13.91 12.15
N VAL A 4 -11.28 -12.97 11.28
CA VAL A 4 -10.14 -12.06 11.48
C VAL A 4 -10.61 -10.62 11.37
N VAL A 5 -10.27 -9.81 12.36
CA VAL A 5 -10.65 -8.41 12.42
C VAL A 5 -9.42 -7.49 12.51
N ILE A 6 -9.63 -6.22 12.22
CA ILE A 6 -8.61 -5.19 12.32
C ILE A 6 -8.85 -4.40 13.60
N THR A 7 -7.85 -4.40 14.49
CA THR A 7 -7.92 -3.71 15.80
C THR A 7 -7.02 -2.50 15.89
N GLY A 8 -6.03 -2.35 14.99
CA GLY A 8 -5.14 -1.19 14.97
C GLY A 8 -4.71 -0.79 13.57
N LEU A 9 -4.51 0.50 13.37
CA LEU A 9 -4.07 1.13 12.12
C LEU A 9 -2.93 2.10 12.39
N GLY A 10 -1.95 2.16 11.47
CA GLY A 10 -0.87 3.12 11.51
C GLY A 10 -0.35 3.45 10.12
N VAL A 11 0.07 4.70 9.90
CA VAL A 11 0.51 5.17 8.59
C VAL A 11 1.59 6.25 8.69
N VAL A 12 2.54 6.18 7.78
CA VAL A 12 3.45 7.29 7.45
C VAL A 12 3.46 7.42 5.94
N SER A 13 3.02 8.55 5.42
CA SER A 13 2.84 8.73 3.97
C SER A 13 2.93 10.21 3.58
N PRO A 14 3.05 10.55 2.28
CA PRO A 14 2.98 11.92 1.82
C PRO A 14 1.68 12.64 2.19
N ALA A 15 0.59 11.90 2.37
CA ALA A 15 -0.72 12.46 2.73
C ALA A 15 -0.90 12.67 4.25
N GLY A 16 0.00 12.15 5.08
CA GLY A 16 -0.05 12.34 6.52
C GLY A 16 0.85 11.34 7.26
N ASN A 17 1.29 11.73 8.43
CA ASN A 17 2.26 11.02 9.26
C ASN A 17 1.60 10.28 10.44
N ASP A 18 0.27 10.25 10.48
CA ASP A 18 -0.62 9.51 11.38
C ASP A 18 -1.97 9.29 10.71
N ILE A 19 -2.78 8.37 11.23
CA ILE A 19 -4.10 8.00 10.66
C ILE A 19 -5.05 9.21 10.55
N LYS A 20 -5.02 10.12 11.53
CA LYS A 20 -5.93 11.28 11.54
C LYS A 20 -5.59 12.29 10.45
N SER A 21 -4.34 12.70 10.36
CA SER A 21 -3.86 13.65 9.33
C SER A 21 -3.96 13.03 7.94
N PHE A 22 -3.58 11.77 7.80
CA PHE A 22 -3.71 11.01 6.54
C PHE A 22 -5.16 11.01 6.04
N TRP A 23 -6.10 10.54 6.85
CA TRP A 23 -7.49 10.44 6.44
C TRP A 23 -8.11 11.81 6.12
N THR A 24 -7.79 12.82 6.92
CA THR A 24 -8.25 14.20 6.66
C THR A 24 -7.80 14.71 5.29
N ASN A 25 -6.54 14.49 4.92
CA ASN A 25 -6.00 14.93 3.64
C ASN A 25 -6.52 14.10 2.46
N ILE A 26 -6.73 12.79 2.65
CA ILE A 26 -7.33 11.90 1.65
C ILE A 26 -8.78 12.32 1.33
N VAL A 27 -9.59 12.56 2.35
CA VAL A 27 -10.98 13.04 2.16
C VAL A 27 -11.02 14.43 1.52
N ALA A 28 -10.06 15.30 1.87
CA ALA A 28 -9.96 16.64 1.29
C ALA A 28 -9.45 16.67 -0.17
N GLY A 29 -9.05 15.54 -0.73
CA GLY A 29 -8.59 15.46 -2.12
C GLY A 29 -7.29 16.23 -2.38
N ARG A 30 -6.31 16.20 -1.45
CA ARG A 30 -5.06 16.96 -1.57
C ARG A 30 -4.01 16.17 -2.33
N SER A 31 -3.46 16.74 -3.41
CA SER A 31 -2.26 16.22 -4.07
C SER A 31 -1.03 16.46 -3.20
N ASN A 32 -0.16 15.44 -3.11
CA ASN A 32 1.10 15.56 -2.37
C ASN A 32 2.33 15.56 -3.30
N ALA A 33 2.13 15.64 -4.60
CA ALA A 33 3.20 15.75 -5.57
C ALA A 33 3.93 17.10 -5.44
N ALA A 34 5.24 17.03 -5.42
CA ALA A 34 6.12 18.21 -5.38
C ALA A 34 7.45 17.89 -6.04
N LYS A 35 8.27 18.92 -6.30
CA LYS A 35 9.66 18.71 -6.76
C LYS A 35 10.42 17.83 -5.78
N ILE A 36 11.21 16.91 -6.30
CA ILE A 36 12.12 16.06 -5.51
C ILE A 36 13.12 16.97 -4.78
N THR A 37 13.30 16.71 -3.48
CA THR A 37 14.22 17.49 -2.62
C THR A 37 15.44 16.68 -2.18
N ARG A 38 15.41 15.34 -2.28
CA ARG A 38 16.48 14.46 -1.80
C ARG A 38 17.73 14.45 -2.67
N PHE A 39 17.59 14.76 -3.95
CA PHE A 39 18.68 14.84 -4.91
C PHE A 39 18.37 15.84 -6.03
N ASP A 40 19.37 16.22 -6.81
CA ASP A 40 19.17 17.04 -8.01
C ASP A 40 18.55 16.20 -9.15
N ALA A 41 17.26 16.39 -9.34
CA ALA A 41 16.51 15.68 -10.38
C ALA A 41 16.57 16.36 -11.76
N SER A 42 17.28 17.46 -11.95
CA SER A 42 17.30 18.24 -13.21
C SER A 42 17.76 17.45 -14.44
N GLY A 43 18.60 16.43 -14.24
CA GLY A 43 19.07 15.53 -15.29
C GLY A 43 18.12 14.37 -15.63
N PHE A 44 17.03 14.18 -14.90
CA PHE A 44 16.06 13.10 -15.10
C PHE A 44 14.89 13.57 -15.96
N LYS A 45 14.06 12.63 -16.46
CA LYS A 45 12.83 12.97 -17.18
C LYS A 45 11.72 13.42 -16.22
N THR A 46 11.69 12.88 -15.02
CA THR A 46 10.72 13.21 -13.96
C THR A 46 11.44 13.92 -12.84
N HIS A 47 10.98 15.13 -12.49
CA HIS A 47 11.60 16.00 -11.47
C HIS A 47 10.81 16.05 -10.16
N PHE A 48 9.76 15.27 -10.02
CA PHE A 48 8.82 15.33 -8.91
C PHE A 48 8.47 13.95 -8.37
N ALA A 49 8.06 13.93 -7.09
CA ALA A 49 7.60 12.75 -6.39
C ALA A 49 6.64 13.18 -5.25
N ALA A 50 5.98 12.22 -4.63
CA ALA A 50 5.28 12.43 -3.37
C ALA A 50 6.19 11.99 -2.22
N GLU A 51 7.02 12.93 -1.73
CA GLU A 51 7.89 12.75 -0.56
C GLU A 51 7.11 12.97 0.73
N ILE A 52 7.49 12.29 1.80
CA ILE A 52 6.97 12.56 3.16
C ILE A 52 7.52 13.92 3.63
N LYS A 53 6.61 14.77 4.11
CA LYS A 53 6.91 16.15 4.54
C LYS A 53 6.61 16.34 6.02
N ASP A 54 7.21 17.39 6.61
CA ASP A 54 6.95 17.79 7.99
C ASP A 54 7.11 16.65 8.99
N PHE A 55 8.16 15.82 8.77
CA PHE A 55 8.40 14.60 9.51
C PHE A 55 9.85 14.54 10.01
N THR A 56 10.01 14.47 11.32
CA THR A 56 11.31 14.35 11.98
C THR A 56 11.46 12.94 12.55
N MET A 57 12.31 12.12 11.95
CA MET A 57 12.48 10.71 12.37
C MET A 57 12.93 10.59 13.84
N LEU A 58 13.70 11.55 14.35
CA LEU A 58 14.16 11.59 15.76
C LEU A 58 13.03 11.74 16.78
N ASP A 59 11.85 12.19 16.39
CA ASP A 59 10.69 12.26 17.28
C ASP A 59 10.07 10.86 17.51
N HIS A 60 10.44 9.88 16.70
CA HIS A 60 9.86 8.55 16.69
C HIS A 60 10.86 7.43 17.00
N LEU A 61 12.11 7.57 16.52
CA LEU A 61 13.17 6.57 16.63
C LEU A 61 14.43 7.19 17.24
N ASP A 62 15.19 6.39 17.99
CA ASP A 62 16.48 6.84 18.51
C ASP A 62 17.57 6.91 17.41
N ARG A 63 18.69 7.60 17.73
CA ARG A 63 19.79 7.78 16.78
C ARG A 63 20.42 6.47 16.30
N ASN A 64 20.42 5.42 17.13
CA ASN A 64 20.99 4.13 16.75
C ASN A 64 20.04 3.39 15.80
N GLU A 65 18.73 3.45 16.04
CA GLU A 65 17.71 2.90 15.15
C GLU A 65 17.80 3.55 13.76
N ILE A 66 17.88 4.89 13.70
CA ILE A 66 18.03 5.64 12.44
C ILE A 66 19.32 5.24 11.71
N LYS A 67 20.45 5.21 12.42
CA LYS A 67 21.76 4.88 11.82
C LYS A 67 21.85 3.45 11.28
N ARG A 68 21.21 2.49 11.95
CA ARG A 68 21.33 1.05 11.65
C ARG A 68 20.31 0.55 10.65
N ASN A 69 19.26 1.32 10.37
CA ASN A 69 18.12 0.92 9.55
C ASN A 69 18.03 1.76 8.26
N ASP A 70 17.60 1.14 7.18
CA ASP A 70 17.21 1.86 5.96
C ASP A 70 15.91 2.63 6.18
N LEU A 71 15.64 3.63 5.36
CA LEU A 71 14.50 4.51 5.49
C LEU A 71 13.15 3.76 5.40
N TYR A 72 13.05 2.75 4.53
CA TYR A 72 11.82 1.95 4.44
C TYR A 72 11.49 1.22 5.74
N THR A 73 12.50 0.69 6.44
CA THR A 73 12.30 0.05 7.75
C THR A 73 11.99 1.06 8.85
N GLN A 74 12.55 2.27 8.76
CA GLN A 74 12.23 3.35 9.70
C GLN A 74 10.74 3.74 9.59
N TYR A 75 10.22 3.91 8.35
CA TYR A 75 8.79 4.12 8.13
C TYR A 75 7.94 2.98 8.68
N ALA A 76 8.34 1.72 8.42
CA ALA A 76 7.64 0.56 8.95
C ALA A 76 7.56 0.56 10.48
N LEU A 77 8.66 0.89 11.17
CA LEU A 77 8.72 0.95 12.65
C LEU A 77 7.80 2.04 13.21
N VAL A 78 7.75 3.22 12.57
CA VAL A 78 6.88 4.33 13.01
C VAL A 78 5.41 3.98 12.80
N ALA A 79 5.04 3.50 11.62
CA ALA A 79 3.66 3.09 11.36
C ALA A 79 3.24 1.90 12.24
N ALA A 80 4.15 0.93 12.50
CA ALA A 80 3.87 -0.18 13.40
C ALA A 80 3.63 0.28 14.84
N LYS A 81 4.38 1.28 15.32
CA LYS A 81 4.16 1.86 16.65
C LYS A 81 2.74 2.40 16.77
N GLU A 82 2.30 3.23 15.84
CA GLU A 82 0.94 3.78 15.84
C GLU A 82 -0.12 2.67 15.81
N ALA A 83 0.02 1.67 14.92
CA ALA A 83 -0.94 0.58 14.81
C ALA A 83 -1.03 -0.28 16.08
N ILE A 84 0.10 -0.57 16.72
CA ILE A 84 0.17 -1.36 17.96
C ILE A 84 -0.47 -0.58 19.12
N GLU A 85 -0.13 0.71 19.27
CA GLU A 85 -0.72 1.59 20.29
C GLU A 85 -2.24 1.74 20.08
N ASP A 86 -2.70 1.94 18.86
CA ASP A 86 -4.14 2.03 18.52
C ASP A 86 -4.90 0.73 18.81
N SER A 87 -4.26 -0.43 18.60
CA SER A 87 -4.89 -1.74 18.89
C SER A 87 -5.09 -2.01 20.37
N GLY A 88 -4.24 -1.45 21.22
CA GLY A 88 -4.28 -1.58 22.66
C GLY A 88 -4.09 -3.01 23.19
N PHE A 89 -3.50 -3.94 22.40
CA PHE A 89 -3.17 -5.26 22.94
C PHE A 89 -1.87 -5.19 23.74
N GLU A 90 -1.78 -6.04 24.76
CA GLU A 90 -0.66 -6.08 25.70
C GLU A 90 0.02 -7.45 25.63
N LEU A 91 1.31 -7.48 25.29
CA LEU A 91 2.07 -8.73 25.08
C LEU A 91 2.21 -9.56 26.35
N ASP A 92 2.29 -8.91 27.53
CA ASP A 92 2.41 -9.58 28.83
C ASP A 92 1.16 -10.39 29.22
N LYS A 93 0.04 -10.15 28.54
CA LYS A 93 -1.21 -10.89 28.74
C LYS A 93 -1.37 -12.10 27.81
N MET A 94 -0.36 -12.39 26.96
CA MET A 94 -0.43 -13.47 25.97
C MET A 94 0.95 -14.05 25.67
N SER A 95 0.98 -15.20 24.99
CA SER A 95 2.25 -15.78 24.54
C SER A 95 2.88 -14.94 23.41
N PRO A 96 4.17 -14.59 23.48
CA PRO A 96 4.84 -13.91 22.38
C PRO A 96 4.85 -14.71 21.08
N PHE A 97 4.68 -16.05 21.15
CA PHE A 97 4.54 -16.93 19.97
C PHE A 97 3.18 -16.84 19.29
N ASP A 98 2.17 -16.25 19.94
CA ASP A 98 0.85 -16.00 19.36
C ASP A 98 0.81 -14.71 18.49
N VAL A 99 1.87 -13.89 18.53
CA VAL A 99 1.98 -12.62 17.77
C VAL A 99 3.01 -12.76 16.67
N GLY A 100 2.57 -12.64 15.42
CA GLY A 100 3.41 -12.68 14.22
C GLY A 100 3.59 -11.31 13.57
N VAL A 101 4.53 -11.23 12.62
CA VAL A 101 4.77 -10.03 11.80
C VAL A 101 4.98 -10.45 10.34
N ILE A 102 4.13 -9.96 9.43
CA ILE A 102 4.23 -10.22 7.99
C ILE A 102 4.11 -8.90 7.25
N MET A 103 5.20 -8.40 6.67
CA MET A 103 5.24 -7.13 5.96
C MET A 103 5.51 -7.33 4.48
N GLY A 104 4.97 -6.46 3.64
CA GLY A 104 5.30 -6.38 2.22
C GLY A 104 6.30 -5.27 1.93
N SER A 105 7.21 -5.50 0.98
CA SER A 105 8.06 -4.45 0.41
C SER A 105 8.45 -4.86 -1.00
N ALA A 106 8.54 -3.91 -1.94
CA ALA A 106 8.94 -4.19 -3.31
C ALA A 106 10.46 -4.06 -3.51
N GLN A 107 11.09 -3.11 -2.85
CA GLN A 107 12.49 -2.76 -3.08
C GLN A 107 13.41 -2.99 -1.87
N GLY A 108 12.87 -3.01 -0.64
CA GLY A 108 13.70 -3.07 0.55
C GLY A 108 14.63 -1.85 0.65
N GLY A 109 15.84 -2.06 1.13
CA GLY A 109 16.84 -0.99 1.32
C GLY A 109 17.59 -0.60 0.05
N PHE A 110 16.87 -0.30 -1.03
CA PHE A 110 17.45 0.02 -2.33
C PHE A 110 18.28 1.30 -2.32
N GLU A 111 17.85 2.34 -1.59
CA GLU A 111 18.61 3.59 -1.42
C GLU A 111 19.95 3.33 -0.70
N THR A 112 19.95 2.52 0.37
CA THR A 112 21.20 2.11 1.03
C THR A 112 22.13 1.36 0.08
N PHE A 113 21.59 0.48 -0.78
CA PHE A 113 22.40 -0.24 -1.76
C PHE A 113 23.03 0.72 -2.76
N GLU A 114 22.24 1.61 -3.36
CA GLU A 114 22.70 2.64 -4.28
C GLU A 114 23.82 3.49 -3.66
N GLN A 115 23.62 4.01 -2.46
CA GLN A 115 24.60 4.85 -1.78
C GLN A 115 25.92 4.10 -1.50
N GLN A 116 25.86 2.84 -1.03
CA GLN A 116 27.07 2.08 -0.73
C GLN A 116 27.86 1.70 -2.00
N VAL A 117 27.19 1.45 -3.11
CA VAL A 117 27.85 1.22 -4.40
C VAL A 117 28.50 2.50 -4.93
N ARG A 118 27.83 3.63 -4.77
CA ARG A 118 28.36 4.97 -5.11
C ARG A 118 29.59 5.31 -4.29
N ASP A 119 29.53 5.13 -2.97
CA ASP A 119 30.65 5.37 -2.04
C ASP A 119 31.86 4.49 -2.39
N TYR A 120 31.62 3.19 -2.68
CA TYR A 120 32.65 2.26 -3.09
C TYR A 120 33.37 2.71 -4.37
N ALA A 121 32.61 3.16 -5.39
CA ALA A 121 33.18 3.67 -6.63
C ALA A 121 33.94 4.99 -6.41
N ALA A 122 33.35 5.92 -5.64
CA ALA A 122 33.97 7.23 -5.34
C ALA A 122 35.27 7.08 -4.52
N ASN A 123 35.39 6.05 -3.70
CA ASN A 123 36.58 5.73 -2.90
C ASN A 123 37.62 4.89 -3.67
N GLY A 124 37.62 4.93 -4.99
CA GLY A 124 38.58 4.21 -5.84
C GLY A 124 38.51 2.70 -5.69
N PHE A 125 37.31 2.17 -5.47
CA PHE A 125 37.02 0.73 -5.32
C PHE A 125 37.74 0.09 -4.12
N GLN A 126 38.04 0.86 -3.06
CA GLN A 126 38.54 0.30 -1.81
C GLN A 126 37.37 -0.37 -1.03
N PRO A 127 37.53 -1.62 -0.56
CA PRO A 127 36.44 -2.39 0.06
C PRO A 127 36.12 -1.91 1.48
N HIS A 128 35.54 -0.71 1.59
CA HIS A 128 35.14 -0.12 2.84
C HIS A 128 33.61 0.09 2.86
N PHE A 129 32.90 -0.86 3.48
CA PHE A 129 31.44 -0.87 3.55
C PHE A 129 30.94 -0.62 4.99
N ASN A 130 29.74 -0.05 5.08
CA ASN A 130 29.06 0.07 6.37
C ASN A 130 28.77 -1.33 6.95
N PRO A 131 29.08 -1.62 8.24
CA PRO A 131 28.77 -2.92 8.86
C PRO A 131 27.28 -3.30 8.81
N PHE A 132 26.39 -2.33 8.70
CA PHE A 132 24.94 -2.53 8.57
C PHE A 132 24.46 -2.57 7.12
N PHE A 133 25.36 -2.52 6.13
CA PHE A 133 24.99 -2.50 4.72
C PHE A 133 24.05 -3.66 4.36
N ILE A 134 24.47 -4.89 4.59
CA ILE A 134 23.64 -6.05 4.24
C ILE A 134 22.32 -6.08 5.02
N PRO A 135 22.27 -5.96 6.36
CA PRO A 135 20.99 -5.88 7.07
C PRO A 135 20.06 -4.78 6.56
N LYS A 136 20.57 -3.60 6.21
CA LYS A 136 19.75 -2.51 5.69
C LYS A 136 19.10 -2.82 4.34
N THR A 137 19.75 -3.62 3.49
CA THR A 137 19.25 -3.89 2.13
C THR A 137 18.20 -5.00 2.05
N LEU A 138 18.15 -5.87 3.07
CA LEU A 138 17.26 -7.05 3.05
C LEU A 138 15.79 -6.66 3.20
N VAL A 139 14.94 -7.20 2.32
CA VAL A 139 13.50 -6.91 2.27
C VAL A 139 12.75 -7.39 3.52
N ASN A 140 13.24 -8.43 4.20
CA ASN A 140 12.61 -8.98 5.41
C ASN A 140 12.87 -8.17 6.68
N MET A 141 13.66 -7.10 6.61
CA MET A 141 14.06 -6.37 7.82
C MET A 141 12.92 -5.55 8.44
N ALA A 142 11.94 -5.11 7.66
CA ALA A 142 10.74 -4.49 8.24
C ALA A 142 10.03 -5.43 9.23
N SER A 143 9.77 -6.68 8.82
CA SER A 143 9.18 -7.70 9.70
C SER A 143 10.09 -8.05 10.88
N GLY A 144 11.38 -8.25 10.60
CA GLY A 144 12.36 -8.64 11.63
C GLY A 144 12.53 -7.58 12.70
N LEU A 145 12.65 -6.30 12.33
CA LEU A 145 12.87 -5.21 13.27
C LEU A 145 11.64 -4.89 14.12
N ILE A 146 10.43 -4.98 13.57
CA ILE A 146 9.18 -4.89 14.36
C ILE A 146 9.16 -6.02 15.40
N SER A 147 9.46 -7.24 14.99
CA SER A 147 9.51 -8.41 15.88
C SER A 147 10.52 -8.22 17.01
N ILE A 148 11.76 -7.79 16.69
CA ILE A 148 12.81 -7.53 17.67
C ILE A 148 12.43 -6.41 18.65
N LYS A 149 11.87 -5.30 18.12
CA LYS A 149 11.51 -4.13 18.93
C LYS A 149 10.44 -4.42 19.98
N TYR A 150 9.46 -5.23 19.61
CA TYR A 150 8.30 -5.51 20.46
C TYR A 150 8.31 -6.91 21.10
N GLY A 151 9.30 -7.74 20.83
CA GLY A 151 9.42 -9.08 21.41
C GLY A 151 8.44 -10.11 20.84
N TYR A 152 7.95 -9.94 19.61
CA TYR A 152 7.02 -10.87 18.97
C TYR A 152 7.79 -12.08 18.41
N MET A 153 7.45 -13.28 18.83
CA MET A 153 8.18 -14.51 18.54
C MET A 153 7.40 -15.50 17.64
N GLY A 154 6.23 -15.10 17.15
CA GLY A 154 5.43 -15.88 16.23
C GLY A 154 5.98 -15.87 14.80
N ILE A 155 5.11 -16.14 13.84
CA ILE A 155 5.44 -16.16 12.40
C ILE A 155 6.04 -14.84 11.97
N ASN A 156 7.19 -14.89 11.28
CA ASN A 156 7.89 -13.69 10.80
C ASN A 156 8.48 -13.91 9.42
N PHE A 157 8.02 -13.16 8.43
CA PHE A 157 8.61 -13.11 7.09
C PHE A 157 8.10 -11.87 6.31
N SER A 158 8.66 -11.64 5.12
CA SER A 158 8.19 -10.59 4.22
C SER A 158 7.70 -11.17 2.90
N ALA A 159 6.57 -10.64 2.41
CA ALA A 159 6.03 -10.93 1.09
C ALA A 159 6.62 -9.99 0.04
N VAL A 160 6.98 -10.54 -1.12
CA VAL A 160 7.52 -9.78 -2.25
C VAL A 160 6.78 -10.15 -3.51
N SER A 161 5.94 -9.23 -4.01
CA SER A 161 5.17 -9.35 -5.25
C SER A 161 5.03 -7.98 -5.94
N ALA A 162 6.17 -7.25 -5.99
CA ALA A 162 6.23 -5.88 -6.50
C ALA A 162 5.16 -4.98 -5.84
N CYS A 163 4.37 -4.24 -6.63
CA CYS A 163 3.35 -3.32 -6.09
C CYS A 163 2.23 -4.05 -5.31
N ALA A 164 2.07 -5.36 -5.46
CA ALA A 164 1.08 -6.16 -4.74
C ALA A 164 1.59 -6.71 -3.38
N SER A 165 2.83 -6.39 -2.96
CA SER A 165 3.47 -6.98 -1.79
C SER A 165 2.66 -6.82 -0.49
N ALA A 166 2.07 -5.66 -0.23
CA ALA A 166 1.25 -5.45 0.96
C ALA A 166 -0.03 -6.30 0.94
N ASN A 167 -0.75 -6.37 -0.19
CA ASN A 167 -1.95 -7.21 -0.27
C ASN A 167 -1.61 -8.71 -0.18
N THR A 168 -0.43 -9.13 -0.64
CA THR A 168 0.07 -10.49 -0.41
C THR A 168 0.33 -10.73 1.08
N ALA A 169 0.99 -9.79 1.77
CA ALA A 169 1.21 -9.87 3.22
C ALA A 169 -0.11 -9.92 4.00
N ILE A 170 -1.10 -9.11 3.61
CA ILE A 170 -2.46 -9.10 4.16
C ILE A 170 -3.15 -10.46 3.98
N MET A 171 -3.07 -11.05 2.77
CA MET A 171 -3.62 -12.37 2.48
C MET A 171 -2.96 -13.46 3.34
N ASP A 172 -1.65 -13.44 3.46
CA ASP A 172 -0.92 -14.40 4.28
C ASP A 172 -1.28 -14.24 5.76
N ALA A 173 -1.32 -13.01 6.29
CA ALA A 173 -1.71 -12.72 7.66
C ALA A 173 -3.14 -13.25 7.96
N LEU A 174 -4.10 -12.97 7.06
CA LEU A 174 -5.46 -13.50 7.15
C LEU A 174 -5.45 -15.04 7.27
N ASN A 175 -4.73 -15.71 6.39
CA ASN A 175 -4.71 -17.17 6.32
C ASN A 175 -4.04 -17.79 7.55
N TYR A 176 -2.93 -17.26 8.03
CA TYR A 176 -2.26 -17.79 9.23
C TYR A 176 -3.12 -17.68 10.49
N ILE A 177 -3.87 -16.59 10.66
CA ILE A 177 -4.83 -16.47 11.78
C ILE A 177 -6.01 -17.43 11.57
N ARG A 178 -6.58 -17.51 10.36
CA ARG A 178 -7.67 -18.46 10.03
C ARG A 178 -7.28 -19.92 10.32
N TRP A 179 -6.03 -20.29 10.10
CA TRP A 179 -5.49 -21.62 10.41
C TRP A 179 -5.13 -21.81 11.88
N GLY A 180 -5.29 -20.80 12.72
CA GLY A 180 -4.98 -20.85 14.15
C GLY A 180 -3.48 -20.91 14.44
N LYS A 181 -2.63 -20.40 13.55
CA LYS A 181 -1.18 -20.34 13.71
C LYS A 181 -0.68 -19.10 14.42
N ALA A 182 -1.53 -18.10 14.56
CA ALA A 182 -1.31 -16.88 15.34
C ALA A 182 -2.68 -16.37 15.84
N LYS A 183 -2.68 -15.57 16.92
CA LYS A 183 -3.84 -14.80 17.36
C LYS A 183 -3.82 -13.38 16.85
N ILE A 184 -2.61 -12.81 16.77
CA ILE A 184 -2.39 -11.45 16.25
C ILE A 184 -1.28 -11.50 15.20
N ILE A 185 -1.45 -10.76 14.11
CA ILE A 185 -0.39 -10.52 13.14
C ILE A 185 -0.33 -9.02 12.81
N ILE A 186 0.86 -8.45 12.97
CA ILE A 186 1.18 -7.12 12.47
C ILE A 186 1.49 -7.27 10.98
N THR A 187 0.72 -6.63 10.12
CA THR A 187 0.84 -6.76 8.67
C THR A 187 0.72 -5.42 7.96
N GLY A 188 1.09 -5.38 6.70
CA GLY A 188 1.06 -4.16 5.89
C GLY A 188 2.22 -4.11 4.91
N GLY A 189 2.75 -2.91 4.65
CA GLY A 189 3.88 -2.75 3.75
C GLY A 189 4.63 -1.44 3.95
N ALA A 190 5.89 -1.42 3.49
CA ALA A 190 6.75 -0.24 3.55
C ALA A 190 7.72 -0.21 2.38
N ASP A 191 7.89 0.96 1.75
CA ASP A 191 8.93 1.26 0.75
C ASP A 191 9.38 2.72 0.81
N ALA A 192 10.65 2.95 0.49
CA ALA A 192 11.25 4.27 0.34
C ALA A 192 11.98 4.39 -1.00
N PRO A 193 11.23 4.42 -2.14
CA PRO A 193 11.81 4.26 -3.46
C PRO A 193 12.30 5.55 -4.12
N ILE A 194 12.30 6.69 -3.42
CA ILE A 194 12.65 7.97 -4.04
C ILE A 194 14.16 8.16 -3.97
N SER A 195 14.87 7.55 -4.94
CA SER A 195 16.32 7.65 -5.14
C SER A 195 16.66 7.85 -6.62
N GLU A 196 17.90 8.24 -6.92
CA GLU A 196 18.34 8.50 -8.29
C GLU A 196 18.20 7.26 -9.17
N ALA A 197 18.68 6.08 -8.71
CA ALA A 197 18.62 4.86 -9.48
C ALA A 197 17.17 4.39 -9.68
N SER A 198 16.31 4.54 -8.68
CA SER A 198 14.90 4.16 -8.78
C SER A 198 14.17 5.06 -9.77
N ILE A 199 14.25 6.38 -9.61
CA ILE A 199 13.63 7.35 -10.55
C ILE A 199 14.18 7.14 -11.96
N GLY A 200 15.50 6.98 -12.11
CA GLY A 200 16.15 6.70 -13.40
C GLY A 200 15.68 5.41 -14.06
N GLY A 201 15.57 4.34 -13.28
CA GLY A 201 15.09 3.04 -13.73
C GLY A 201 13.63 3.08 -14.22
N TYR A 202 12.72 3.69 -13.46
CA TYR A 202 11.33 3.85 -13.86
C TYR A 202 11.16 4.85 -15.02
N ASN A 203 12.02 5.87 -15.14
CA ASN A 203 12.07 6.74 -16.34
C ASN A 203 12.49 5.95 -17.58
N ALA A 204 13.46 5.04 -17.47
CA ALA A 204 13.89 4.18 -18.57
C ALA A 204 12.76 3.26 -19.05
N LEU A 205 11.93 2.78 -18.14
CA LEU A 205 10.71 2.01 -18.41
C LEU A 205 9.56 2.87 -18.98
N LYS A 206 9.70 4.22 -18.99
CA LYS A 206 8.62 5.15 -19.34
C LYS A 206 7.36 4.96 -18.48
N ALA A 207 7.56 4.62 -17.23
CA ALA A 207 6.47 4.31 -16.29
C ALA A 207 6.03 5.54 -15.47
N LEU A 208 6.94 6.52 -15.28
CA LEU A 208 6.66 7.75 -14.53
C LEU A 208 6.07 8.84 -15.45
N SER A 209 5.16 9.64 -14.87
CA SER A 209 4.69 10.87 -15.51
C SER A 209 5.85 11.88 -15.69
N ASN A 210 5.82 12.63 -16.79
CA ASN A 210 6.79 13.66 -17.10
C ASN A 210 6.20 15.09 -17.02
N ARG A 211 5.09 15.30 -16.31
CA ARG A 211 4.42 16.61 -16.14
C ARG A 211 5.16 17.52 -15.18
N ASN A 212 6.40 17.87 -15.49
CA ASN A 212 7.27 18.68 -14.63
C ASN A 212 6.75 20.11 -14.42
N ASP A 213 5.93 20.62 -15.33
CA ASP A 213 5.35 21.97 -15.26
C ASP A 213 4.16 22.05 -14.30
N SER A 214 3.53 20.92 -13.99
CA SER A 214 2.38 20.84 -13.09
C SER A 214 2.37 19.53 -12.29
N PRO A 215 3.35 19.32 -11.41
CA PRO A 215 3.50 18.06 -10.65
C PRO A 215 2.25 17.67 -9.86
N GLU A 216 1.56 18.64 -9.28
CA GLU A 216 0.35 18.44 -8.46
C GLU A 216 -0.81 17.81 -9.24
N THR A 217 -0.79 17.92 -10.58
CA THR A 217 -1.81 17.32 -11.47
C THR A 217 -1.31 16.12 -12.25
N ALA A 218 -0.10 15.62 -11.96
CA ALA A 218 0.55 14.56 -12.73
C ALA A 218 -0.15 13.21 -12.58
N SER A 219 -0.47 12.82 -11.34
CA SER A 219 -1.26 11.60 -11.10
C SER A 219 -2.74 11.90 -11.33
N ARG A 220 -3.27 11.36 -12.43
CA ARG A 220 -4.65 11.57 -12.94
C ARG A 220 -5.28 10.26 -13.41
N PRO A 221 -5.58 9.34 -12.51
CA PRO A 221 -6.13 8.04 -12.88
C PRO A 221 -7.40 8.16 -13.73
N PHE A 222 -7.52 7.28 -14.73
CA PHE A 222 -8.63 7.23 -15.70
C PHE A 222 -8.78 8.46 -16.63
N ASP A 223 -7.92 9.47 -16.50
CA ASP A 223 -7.94 10.64 -17.39
C ASP A 223 -7.40 10.27 -18.79
N VAL A 224 -7.97 10.87 -19.82
CA VAL A 224 -7.54 10.66 -21.21
C VAL A 224 -6.08 11.07 -21.46
N ASP A 225 -5.58 12.05 -20.70
CA ASP A 225 -4.22 12.59 -20.81
C ASP A 225 -3.25 12.05 -19.77
N ARG A 226 -3.54 10.92 -19.11
CA ARG A 226 -2.63 10.26 -18.16
C ARG A 226 -1.39 9.73 -18.89
N ASP A 227 -0.22 9.93 -18.31
CA ASP A 227 1.07 9.66 -18.97
C ASP A 227 2.05 8.81 -18.13
N GLY A 228 1.65 8.36 -16.94
CA GLY A 228 2.50 7.59 -16.05
C GLY A 228 2.20 7.85 -14.58
N PHE A 229 2.82 7.08 -13.69
CA PHE A 229 2.55 7.20 -12.28
C PHE A 229 3.43 8.26 -11.59
N LEU A 230 2.98 8.75 -10.45
CA LEU A 230 3.71 9.57 -9.50
C LEU A 230 4.35 8.64 -8.46
N MET A 231 5.68 8.67 -8.30
CA MET A 231 6.37 7.92 -7.25
C MET A 231 5.99 8.47 -5.87
N GLY A 232 5.67 7.59 -4.93
CA GLY A 232 5.46 7.90 -3.52
C GLY A 232 6.27 6.98 -2.61
N GLU A 233 6.26 7.26 -1.31
CA GLU A 233 6.97 6.50 -0.29
C GLU A 233 6.18 6.39 1.00
N GLY A 234 6.56 5.50 1.91
CA GLY A 234 5.98 5.40 3.23
C GLY A 234 5.67 3.98 3.68
N ALA A 235 4.81 3.89 4.69
CA ALA A 235 4.35 2.63 5.25
C ALA A 235 2.88 2.71 5.68
N GLY A 236 2.19 1.59 5.54
CA GLY A 236 0.91 1.34 6.19
C GLY A 236 0.99 0.04 6.99
N VAL A 237 0.46 0.06 8.21
CA VAL A 237 0.49 -1.10 9.12
C VAL A 237 -0.90 -1.31 9.71
N LEU A 238 -1.31 -2.58 9.74
CA LEU A 238 -2.58 -3.03 10.30
C LEU A 238 -2.31 -4.11 11.36
N VAL A 239 -3.05 -4.09 12.44
CA VAL A 239 -3.07 -5.18 13.43
C VAL A 239 -4.27 -6.07 13.11
N PHE A 240 -3.98 -7.27 12.61
CA PHE A 240 -4.98 -8.32 12.42
C PHE A 240 -5.09 -9.17 13.66
N GLU A 241 -6.30 -9.48 14.07
CA GLU A 241 -6.58 -10.22 15.29
C GLU A 241 -7.71 -11.23 15.09
N GLU A 242 -7.59 -12.39 15.72
CA GLU A 242 -8.70 -13.35 15.80
C GLU A 242 -9.89 -12.69 16.48
N TYR A 243 -11.06 -12.77 15.86
CA TYR A 243 -12.29 -12.10 16.32
C TYR A 243 -12.65 -12.42 17.77
N GLU A 244 -12.65 -13.70 18.15
CA GLU A 244 -12.99 -14.11 19.51
C GLU A 244 -11.99 -13.58 20.55
N HIS A 245 -10.71 -13.49 20.18
CA HIS A 245 -9.68 -12.88 21.02
C HIS A 245 -9.91 -11.38 21.18
N ALA A 246 -10.20 -10.66 20.09
CA ALA A 246 -10.49 -9.23 20.10
C ALA A 246 -11.72 -8.90 20.97
N VAL A 247 -12.81 -9.66 20.80
CA VAL A 247 -14.04 -9.50 21.60
C VAL A 247 -13.77 -9.78 23.08
N ALA A 248 -13.06 -10.86 23.40
CA ALA A 248 -12.77 -11.25 24.79
C ALA A 248 -11.98 -10.18 25.57
N ARG A 249 -11.12 -9.42 24.90
CA ARG A 249 -10.37 -8.31 25.52
C ARG A 249 -11.04 -6.93 25.40
N GLY A 250 -12.23 -6.85 24.77
CA GLY A 250 -12.94 -5.60 24.54
C GLY A 250 -12.26 -4.64 23.56
N ALA A 251 -11.59 -5.20 22.54
CA ALA A 251 -10.88 -4.41 21.54
C ALA A 251 -11.83 -3.53 20.72
N LYS A 252 -11.33 -2.36 20.31
CA LYS A 252 -11.91 -1.61 19.20
C LYS A 252 -11.73 -2.43 17.92
N ILE A 253 -12.79 -2.60 17.15
CA ILE A 253 -12.77 -3.32 15.88
C ILE A 253 -13.16 -2.34 14.77
N TYR A 254 -12.29 -2.19 13.78
CA TYR A 254 -12.54 -1.32 12.63
C TYR A 254 -13.37 -2.00 11.54
N ALA A 255 -12.98 -3.20 11.17
CA ALA A 255 -13.63 -4.00 10.14
C ALA A 255 -13.21 -5.48 10.27
N GLU A 256 -13.90 -6.38 9.58
CA GLU A 256 -13.47 -7.76 9.36
C GLU A 256 -12.70 -7.85 8.05
N VAL A 257 -11.58 -8.57 8.04
CA VAL A 257 -10.91 -9.01 6.82
C VAL A 257 -11.70 -10.20 6.29
N ALA A 258 -12.60 -9.94 5.36
CA ALA A 258 -13.59 -10.92 4.93
C ALA A 258 -12.99 -11.93 3.93
N GLY A 259 -12.10 -11.48 3.04
CA GLY A 259 -11.48 -12.35 2.05
C GLY A 259 -10.26 -11.68 1.42
N ALA A 260 -9.41 -12.51 0.82
CA ALA A 260 -8.27 -12.04 0.04
C ALA A 260 -7.95 -13.06 -1.06
N ALA A 261 -7.29 -12.59 -2.12
CA ALA A 261 -6.85 -13.47 -3.19
C ALA A 261 -5.61 -12.93 -3.88
N MET A 262 -4.85 -13.84 -4.48
CA MET A 262 -3.75 -13.53 -5.37
C MET A 262 -3.87 -14.35 -6.65
N THR A 263 -3.61 -13.70 -7.79
CA THR A 263 -3.55 -14.35 -9.11
C THR A 263 -2.37 -13.81 -9.90
N SER A 264 -2.09 -14.42 -11.05
CA SER A 264 -1.08 -13.93 -11.98
C SER A 264 -1.69 -13.71 -13.37
N ASP A 265 -1.26 -12.65 -14.05
CA ASP A 265 -1.62 -12.39 -15.44
C ASP A 265 -0.95 -13.35 -16.42
N ALA A 266 0.23 -13.88 -16.08
CA ALA A 266 1.05 -14.72 -16.95
C ALA A 266 1.19 -14.15 -18.38
N TYR A 267 1.39 -12.83 -18.48
CA TYR A 267 1.32 -12.10 -19.76
C TYR A 267 2.62 -11.38 -20.09
N HIS A 268 3.08 -10.45 -19.26
CA HIS A 268 4.26 -9.62 -19.51
C HIS A 268 4.93 -9.20 -18.20
N ILE A 269 6.24 -8.87 -18.25
CA ILE A 269 7.01 -8.54 -17.02
C ILE A 269 6.58 -7.22 -16.38
N THR A 270 6.05 -6.26 -17.14
CA THR A 270 5.65 -4.94 -16.62
C THR A 270 4.23 -4.51 -17.00
N ALA A 271 3.66 -5.04 -18.09
CA ALA A 271 2.32 -4.68 -18.52
C ALA A 271 1.27 -5.64 -17.96
N THR A 272 0.13 -5.11 -17.57
CA THR A 272 -1.07 -5.88 -17.19
C THR A 272 -1.69 -6.54 -18.42
N HIS A 273 -2.43 -7.64 -18.21
CA HIS A 273 -3.18 -8.28 -19.28
C HIS A 273 -4.23 -7.31 -19.83
N PRO A 274 -4.29 -7.03 -21.16
CA PRO A 274 -5.16 -5.97 -21.73
C PRO A 274 -6.65 -6.15 -21.44
N GLU A 275 -7.10 -7.38 -21.24
CA GLU A 275 -8.48 -7.71 -20.84
C GLU A 275 -8.64 -7.92 -19.33
N GLY A 276 -7.61 -7.68 -18.51
CA GLY A 276 -7.64 -7.80 -17.06
C GLY A 276 -7.97 -9.21 -16.55
N LYS A 277 -7.61 -10.29 -17.27
CA LYS A 277 -8.01 -11.66 -16.93
C LYS A 277 -7.59 -12.07 -15.52
N GLY A 278 -6.34 -11.79 -15.14
CA GLY A 278 -5.84 -12.08 -13.79
C GLY A 278 -6.58 -11.29 -12.72
N ALA A 279 -6.79 -9.99 -12.94
CA ALA A 279 -7.52 -9.11 -12.04
C ALA A 279 -8.98 -9.54 -11.86
N ILE A 280 -9.69 -9.90 -12.95
CA ILE A 280 -11.05 -10.44 -12.90
C ILE A 280 -11.11 -11.67 -12.01
N GLN A 281 -10.20 -12.62 -12.23
CA GLN A 281 -10.21 -13.85 -11.46
C GLN A 281 -9.81 -13.63 -10.00
N GLY A 282 -8.86 -12.72 -9.73
CA GLY A 282 -8.48 -12.32 -8.37
C GLY A 282 -9.65 -11.75 -7.59
N MET A 283 -10.39 -10.79 -8.17
CA MET A 283 -11.59 -10.23 -7.54
C MET A 283 -12.67 -11.29 -7.28
N LYS A 284 -12.91 -12.19 -8.24
CA LYS A 284 -13.86 -13.31 -8.05
C LYS A 284 -13.42 -14.27 -6.95
N TYR A 285 -12.14 -14.58 -6.85
CA TYR A 285 -11.62 -15.42 -5.77
C TYR A 285 -11.72 -14.75 -4.40
N ALA A 286 -11.45 -13.44 -4.30
CA ALA A 286 -11.62 -12.70 -3.05
C ALA A 286 -13.09 -12.68 -2.59
N LEU A 287 -14.04 -12.49 -3.51
CA LEU A 287 -15.48 -12.60 -3.24
C LEU A 287 -15.86 -13.99 -2.77
N HIS A 288 -15.40 -15.04 -3.45
CA HIS A 288 -15.65 -16.42 -3.08
C HIS A 288 -15.08 -16.76 -1.69
N ASP A 289 -13.84 -16.30 -1.40
CA ASP A 289 -13.18 -16.47 -0.09
C ASP A 289 -13.97 -15.77 1.04
N ALA A 290 -14.57 -14.61 0.73
CA ALA A 290 -15.42 -13.86 1.65
C ALA A 290 -16.84 -14.42 1.79
N GLY A 291 -17.29 -15.31 0.92
CA GLY A 291 -18.67 -15.77 0.82
C GLY A 291 -19.64 -14.66 0.40
N LEU A 292 -19.19 -13.72 -0.42
CA LEU A 292 -19.96 -12.56 -0.86
C LEU A 292 -20.20 -12.57 -2.38
N ASN A 293 -21.27 -11.91 -2.79
CA ASN A 293 -21.59 -11.65 -4.19
C ASN A 293 -21.11 -10.25 -4.61
N ALA A 294 -20.96 -10.03 -5.91
CA ALA A 294 -20.48 -8.76 -6.46
C ALA A 294 -21.40 -7.56 -6.16
N ASP A 295 -22.71 -7.78 -6.04
CA ASP A 295 -23.72 -6.76 -5.72
C ASP A 295 -23.66 -6.26 -4.27
N GLN A 296 -22.93 -6.96 -3.39
CA GLN A 296 -22.72 -6.58 -1.99
C GLN A 296 -21.53 -5.64 -1.79
N VAL A 297 -20.69 -5.40 -2.81
CA VAL A 297 -19.53 -4.52 -2.72
C VAL A 297 -19.96 -3.07 -2.97
N ASP A 298 -19.70 -2.20 -2.02
CA ASP A 298 -20.07 -0.78 -2.08
C ASP A 298 -18.96 0.10 -2.63
N TYR A 299 -17.69 -0.30 -2.42
CA TYR A 299 -16.53 0.50 -2.77
C TYR A 299 -15.36 -0.36 -3.26
N VAL A 300 -14.71 0.08 -4.34
CA VAL A 300 -13.41 -0.42 -4.80
C VAL A 300 -12.40 0.72 -4.76
N ASN A 301 -11.35 0.57 -3.95
CA ASN A 301 -10.14 1.36 -4.06
C ASN A 301 -9.29 0.73 -5.16
N ALA A 302 -9.24 1.38 -6.31
CA ALA A 302 -8.56 0.87 -7.50
C ALA A 302 -7.04 1.04 -7.40
N HIS A 303 -6.31 0.11 -7.99
CA HIS A 303 -4.86 0.26 -8.16
C HIS A 303 -4.51 1.48 -9.00
N ALA A 304 -5.19 1.69 -10.09
CA ALA A 304 -5.14 2.80 -11.07
C ALA A 304 -4.00 3.80 -10.82
N THR A 305 -2.86 3.51 -11.42
CA THR A 305 -1.60 4.26 -11.21
C THR A 305 -1.47 5.49 -12.10
N SER A 306 -2.49 5.87 -12.85
CA SER A 306 -2.41 6.93 -13.88
C SER A 306 -1.57 6.51 -15.09
N THR A 307 -1.52 5.21 -15.40
CA THR A 307 -0.85 4.70 -16.59
C THR A 307 -1.87 4.37 -17.69
N PRO A 308 -1.55 4.63 -18.97
CA PRO A 308 -2.51 4.41 -20.06
C PRO A 308 -3.09 2.99 -20.10
N VAL A 309 -2.23 1.97 -20.00
CA VAL A 309 -2.62 0.56 -20.12
C VAL A 309 -3.19 0.02 -18.80
N GLY A 310 -2.57 0.36 -17.66
CA GLY A 310 -2.95 -0.18 -16.35
C GLY A 310 -4.36 0.19 -15.95
N ASP A 311 -4.68 1.48 -15.99
CA ASP A 311 -5.98 2.00 -15.60
C ASP A 311 -7.12 1.46 -16.48
N LEU A 312 -6.86 1.34 -17.79
CA LEU A 312 -7.85 0.80 -18.73
C LEU A 312 -8.10 -0.70 -18.50
N SER A 313 -7.04 -1.48 -18.31
CA SER A 313 -7.14 -2.92 -18.00
C SER A 313 -7.94 -3.13 -16.70
N GLU A 314 -7.63 -2.38 -15.65
CA GLU A 314 -8.33 -2.48 -14.38
C GLU A 314 -9.79 -2.06 -14.47
N SER A 315 -10.09 -0.95 -15.15
CA SER A 315 -11.48 -0.50 -15.31
C SER A 315 -12.34 -1.54 -16.04
N LYS A 316 -11.80 -2.19 -17.08
CA LYS A 316 -12.44 -3.32 -17.76
C LYS A 316 -12.67 -4.49 -16.82
N ALA A 317 -11.67 -4.82 -15.98
CA ALA A 317 -11.78 -5.90 -15.01
C ALA A 317 -12.85 -5.62 -13.94
N ILE A 318 -12.88 -4.40 -13.38
CA ILE A 318 -13.91 -3.97 -12.41
C ILE A 318 -15.29 -4.04 -13.06
N SER A 319 -15.44 -3.52 -14.27
CA SER A 319 -16.71 -3.58 -15.02
C SER A 319 -17.17 -5.02 -15.29
N ALA A 320 -16.25 -5.91 -15.63
CA ALA A 320 -16.57 -7.32 -15.89
C ALA A 320 -17.05 -8.08 -14.63
N VAL A 321 -16.60 -7.69 -13.44
CA VAL A 321 -16.98 -8.34 -12.18
C VAL A 321 -18.19 -7.66 -11.55
N PHE A 322 -18.23 -6.34 -11.57
CA PHE A 322 -19.19 -5.52 -10.80
C PHE A 322 -20.14 -4.69 -11.67
N GLY A 323 -20.06 -4.75 -12.99
CA GLY A 323 -20.78 -3.86 -13.90
C GLY A 323 -22.32 -3.94 -13.83
N GLY A 324 -22.87 -4.96 -13.14
CA GLY A 324 -24.29 -5.04 -12.80
C GLY A 324 -24.66 -4.40 -11.46
N ASN A 325 -23.68 -3.94 -10.69
CA ASN A 325 -23.88 -3.33 -9.37
C ASN A 325 -23.94 -1.80 -9.47
N ASN A 326 -25.15 -1.27 -9.57
CA ASN A 326 -25.39 0.18 -9.66
C ASN A 326 -25.04 0.94 -8.37
N ASN A 327 -24.79 0.22 -7.27
CA ASN A 327 -24.41 0.82 -5.98
C ASN A 327 -22.88 0.91 -5.81
N LEU A 328 -22.10 0.30 -6.68
CA LEU A 328 -20.65 0.36 -6.60
C LEU A 328 -20.11 1.78 -6.85
N ALA A 329 -19.19 2.22 -5.99
CA ALA A 329 -18.36 3.38 -6.25
C ALA A 329 -16.89 2.96 -6.38
N VAL A 330 -16.13 3.63 -7.25
CA VAL A 330 -14.71 3.37 -7.51
C VAL A 330 -13.92 4.65 -7.30
N SER A 331 -12.79 4.60 -6.62
CA SER A 331 -11.84 5.71 -6.62
C SER A 331 -10.39 5.23 -6.63
N ALA A 332 -9.48 6.09 -7.09
CA ALA A 332 -8.05 5.84 -7.20
C ALA A 332 -7.28 6.89 -6.38
N THR A 333 -6.89 6.51 -5.19
CA THR A 333 -6.30 7.41 -4.19
C THR A 333 -4.82 7.69 -4.41
N LYS A 334 -4.18 6.97 -5.34
CA LYS A 334 -2.82 7.29 -5.82
C LYS A 334 -2.72 8.66 -6.51
N SER A 335 -3.84 9.24 -6.92
CA SER A 335 -3.91 10.62 -7.35
C SER A 335 -3.47 11.62 -6.27
N MET A 336 -3.58 11.24 -4.98
CA MET A 336 -3.21 12.04 -3.81
C MET A 336 -1.89 11.60 -3.17
N THR A 337 -1.69 10.29 -3.01
CA THR A 337 -0.55 9.73 -2.28
C THR A 337 0.67 9.48 -3.17
N GLY A 338 0.49 9.43 -4.50
CA GLY A 338 1.44 8.75 -5.35
C GLY A 338 1.39 7.23 -5.18
N HIS A 339 2.25 6.54 -5.88
CA HIS A 339 2.36 5.09 -5.85
C HIS A 339 3.50 4.67 -4.91
N LEU A 340 3.15 4.13 -3.74
CA LEU A 340 4.10 3.71 -2.70
C LEU A 340 4.67 2.30 -2.96
N LEU A 341 4.63 1.82 -4.20
CA LEU A 341 5.08 0.48 -4.61
C LEU A 341 4.53 -0.63 -3.69
N GLY A 342 5.39 -1.40 -3.02
CA GLY A 342 4.98 -2.50 -2.15
C GLY A 342 4.18 -2.08 -0.92
N ALA A 343 4.24 -0.81 -0.51
CA ALA A 343 3.42 -0.26 0.58
C ALA A 343 2.02 0.18 0.13
N ALA A 344 1.78 0.33 -1.17
CA ALA A 344 0.54 0.91 -1.70
C ALA A 344 -0.71 0.20 -1.19
N GLY A 345 -0.75 -1.13 -1.27
CA GLY A 345 -1.91 -1.91 -0.82
C GLY A 345 -2.23 -1.77 0.67
N ALA A 346 -1.24 -1.47 1.50
CA ALA A 346 -1.46 -1.27 2.93
C ALA A 346 -2.19 0.05 3.22
N ILE A 347 -1.72 1.17 2.65
CA ILE A 347 -2.39 2.46 2.84
C ILE A 347 -3.77 2.48 2.17
N GLU A 348 -3.93 1.81 1.04
CA GLU A 348 -5.20 1.67 0.32
C GLU A 348 -6.19 0.76 1.06
N SER A 349 -5.70 -0.27 1.74
CA SER A 349 -6.50 -1.06 2.70
C SER A 349 -6.97 -0.20 3.88
N ILE A 350 -6.11 0.64 4.44
CA ILE A 350 -6.48 1.61 5.48
C ILE A 350 -7.58 2.55 4.96
N ILE A 351 -7.46 3.06 3.74
CA ILE A 351 -8.50 3.90 3.11
C ILE A 351 -9.84 3.14 2.97
N ALA A 352 -9.79 1.88 2.50
CA ALA A 352 -10.99 1.04 2.37
C ALA A 352 -11.68 0.81 3.72
N ILE A 353 -10.90 0.54 4.77
CA ILE A 353 -11.38 0.37 6.15
C ILE A 353 -11.97 1.69 6.68
N LYS A 354 -11.31 2.81 6.46
CA LYS A 354 -11.81 4.13 6.85
C LYS A 354 -13.09 4.50 6.11
N ALA A 355 -13.24 4.12 4.85
CA ALA A 355 -14.49 4.31 4.13
C ALA A 355 -15.65 3.52 4.78
N ILE A 356 -15.40 2.30 5.28
CA ILE A 356 -16.39 1.51 6.03
C ILE A 356 -16.76 2.20 7.36
N THR A 357 -15.77 2.66 8.12
CA THR A 357 -16.02 3.23 9.46
C THR A 357 -16.69 4.59 9.41
N ASP A 358 -16.31 5.43 8.47
CA ASP A 358 -16.71 6.84 8.44
C ASP A 358 -17.84 7.13 7.42
N GLY A 359 -18.14 6.16 6.53
CA GLY A 359 -19.17 6.35 5.49
C GLY A 359 -18.81 7.42 4.47
N ILE A 360 -17.51 7.56 4.15
CA ILE A 360 -17.00 8.55 3.21
C ILE A 360 -16.11 7.82 2.18
N ILE A 361 -16.41 7.98 0.90
CA ILE A 361 -15.55 7.50 -0.18
C ILE A 361 -14.71 8.66 -0.69
N PRO A 362 -13.36 8.58 -0.62
CA PRO A 362 -12.48 9.64 -1.09
C PRO A 362 -12.48 9.76 -2.62
N PRO A 363 -12.11 10.93 -3.16
CA PRO A 363 -12.13 11.16 -4.60
C PRO A 363 -10.90 10.58 -5.31
N THR A 364 -11.05 10.39 -6.62
CA THR A 364 -9.97 10.46 -7.59
C THR A 364 -9.82 11.93 -7.99
N ILE A 365 -8.65 12.51 -7.74
CA ILE A 365 -8.41 13.91 -8.14
C ILE A 365 -7.67 13.99 -9.48
N ASN A 366 -7.62 15.19 -10.07
CA ASN A 366 -6.92 15.54 -11.31
C ASN A 366 -7.54 14.98 -12.60
N THR A 367 -8.48 14.07 -12.51
CA THR A 367 -9.22 13.56 -13.68
C THR A 367 -10.16 14.62 -14.19
N GLN A 368 -9.86 15.20 -15.36
CA GLN A 368 -10.64 16.23 -16.01
C GLN A 368 -11.64 15.62 -17.00
N THR A 369 -11.14 14.70 -17.83
CA THR A 369 -11.91 14.00 -18.84
C THR A 369 -11.62 12.50 -18.71
N ILE A 370 -12.63 11.75 -18.31
CA ILE A 370 -12.51 10.29 -18.24
C ILE A 370 -12.26 9.77 -19.66
N ASP A 371 -11.25 8.91 -19.81
CA ASP A 371 -10.91 8.26 -21.06
C ASP A 371 -12.15 7.53 -21.62
N PRO A 372 -12.58 7.79 -22.85
CA PRO A 372 -13.78 7.18 -23.44
C PRO A 372 -13.71 5.65 -23.56
N GLU A 373 -12.54 5.04 -23.45
CA GLU A 373 -12.40 3.58 -23.41
C GLU A 373 -12.69 2.98 -22.02
N VAL A 374 -12.75 3.79 -20.97
CA VAL A 374 -13.17 3.35 -19.62
C VAL A 374 -14.66 3.04 -19.66
N PRO A 375 -15.10 1.86 -19.18
CA PRO A 375 -16.51 1.47 -19.20
C PRO A 375 -17.43 2.49 -18.51
N SER A 376 -18.44 2.98 -19.22
CA SER A 376 -19.36 4.02 -18.76
C SER A 376 -20.32 3.60 -17.63
N ASN A 377 -20.38 2.29 -17.34
CA ASN A 377 -21.17 1.73 -16.24
C ASN A 377 -20.47 1.79 -14.89
N LEU A 378 -19.25 2.31 -14.81
CA LEU A 378 -18.52 2.49 -13.56
C LEU A 378 -18.78 3.90 -12.99
N HIS A 379 -19.23 3.95 -11.73
CA HIS A 379 -19.31 5.20 -10.99
C HIS A 379 -17.94 5.53 -10.38
N ILE A 380 -17.09 6.25 -11.10
CA ILE A 380 -15.82 6.76 -10.62
C ILE A 380 -16.06 8.05 -9.84
N VAL A 381 -15.70 8.05 -8.55
CA VAL A 381 -15.78 9.23 -7.68
C VAL A 381 -14.64 10.16 -8.03
N ILE A 382 -14.94 11.33 -8.63
CA ILE A 382 -13.97 12.33 -9.08
C ILE A 382 -14.15 13.66 -8.32
N LYS A 383 -13.05 14.42 -8.22
CA LYS A 383 -12.98 15.79 -7.65
C LYS A 383 -13.22 15.86 -6.16
N GLU A 384 -14.36 15.41 -5.65
CA GLU A 384 -14.75 15.53 -4.24
C GLU A 384 -15.15 14.19 -3.65
N ALA A 385 -14.91 14.03 -2.34
CA ALA A 385 -15.36 12.86 -1.59
C ALA A 385 -16.90 12.83 -1.53
N ILE A 386 -17.46 11.63 -1.46
CA ILE A 386 -18.90 11.44 -1.33
C ILE A 386 -19.25 10.76 0.01
N ASN A 387 -20.33 11.22 0.64
CA ASN A 387 -20.93 10.52 1.76
C ASN A 387 -21.73 9.33 1.24
N LYS A 388 -21.34 8.14 1.66
CA LYS A 388 -21.99 6.90 1.25
C LYS A 388 -21.79 5.83 2.34
N LYS A 389 -22.86 5.15 2.73
CA LYS A 389 -22.75 3.98 3.57
C LYS A 389 -21.95 2.90 2.82
N VAL A 390 -20.87 2.42 3.44
CA VAL A 390 -20.02 1.37 2.93
C VAL A 390 -20.03 0.22 3.92
N ASP A 391 -20.59 -0.89 3.55
CA ASP A 391 -20.57 -2.11 4.37
C ASP A 391 -19.49 -3.10 3.88
N VAL A 392 -19.13 -3.05 2.59
CA VAL A 392 -18.11 -3.89 1.98
C VAL A 392 -17.22 -3.05 1.06
N ALA A 393 -15.91 -3.11 1.29
CA ALA A 393 -14.90 -2.43 0.48
C ALA A 393 -13.80 -3.39 0.03
N LEU A 394 -13.26 -3.15 -1.16
CA LEU A 394 -12.21 -3.93 -1.78
C LEU A 394 -11.03 -3.04 -2.17
N SER A 395 -9.80 -3.51 -1.94
CA SER A 395 -8.56 -2.87 -2.36
C SER A 395 -7.86 -3.75 -3.38
N ASN A 396 -7.58 -3.20 -4.56
CA ASN A 396 -6.82 -3.84 -5.63
C ASN A 396 -5.38 -3.36 -5.67
N THR A 397 -4.44 -4.27 -5.85
CA THR A 397 -3.06 -3.93 -6.21
C THR A 397 -2.54 -4.84 -7.30
N PHE A 398 -1.94 -4.25 -8.34
CA PHE A 398 -1.38 -4.98 -9.48
C PHE A 398 0.10 -4.67 -9.61
N GLY A 399 0.95 -5.70 -9.58
CA GLY A 399 2.40 -5.58 -9.56
C GLY A 399 3.07 -6.04 -10.84
N PHE A 400 4.24 -5.50 -11.14
CA PHE A 400 5.14 -6.04 -12.14
C PHE A 400 5.38 -7.54 -11.91
N GLY A 401 5.55 -8.30 -12.98
CA GLY A 401 5.49 -9.76 -12.93
C GLY A 401 4.09 -10.33 -13.11
N GLY A 402 3.06 -9.46 -13.24
CA GLY A 402 1.66 -9.85 -13.42
C GLY A 402 0.97 -10.26 -12.12
N HIS A 403 1.46 -9.81 -10.98
CA HIS A 403 0.88 -10.10 -9.67
C HIS A 403 -0.40 -9.29 -9.45
N ASN A 404 -1.51 -9.94 -9.10
CA ASN A 404 -2.78 -9.31 -8.77
C ASN A 404 -3.15 -9.66 -7.32
N GLY A 405 -3.02 -8.72 -6.40
CA GLY A 405 -3.36 -8.87 -4.98
C GLY A 405 -4.66 -8.14 -4.65
N ILE A 406 -5.62 -8.85 -4.08
CA ILE A 406 -6.95 -8.33 -3.73
C ILE A 406 -7.19 -8.54 -2.24
N ALA A 407 -7.60 -7.49 -1.54
CA ALA A 407 -8.03 -7.56 -0.14
C ALA A 407 -9.46 -7.03 0.00
N LEU A 408 -10.31 -7.74 0.74
CA LEU A 408 -11.72 -7.42 0.91
C LEU A 408 -12.06 -7.30 2.38
N PHE A 409 -12.67 -6.18 2.72
CA PHE A 409 -13.05 -5.80 4.08
C PHE A 409 -14.55 -5.62 4.20
N LYS A 410 -15.12 -5.97 5.35
CA LYS A 410 -16.54 -5.73 5.62
C LYS A 410 -16.76 -5.20 7.03
N LYS A 411 -17.87 -4.51 7.19
CA LYS A 411 -18.36 -4.08 8.49
C LYS A 411 -18.64 -5.28 9.39
N VAL A 412 -18.32 -5.17 10.67
CA VAL A 412 -18.59 -6.20 11.70
C VAL A 412 -20.01 -6.09 12.24
#